data_7eec999d37c21cbf80a3e051f32508f6
#
_entry.id   7eec999d37c21cbf80a3e051f32508f6
#
_cell.length_a   1.000
_cell.length_b   1.000
_cell.length_c   1.000
_cell.angle_alpha   90.00
_cell.angle_beta   90.00
_cell.angle_gamma   90.00
#
_symmetry.space_group_name_H-M   'P 1'
#
loop_
_entity.id
_entity.type
_entity.pdbx_description
1 polymer ?
#
loop_
_entity_poly.entity_id
_entity_poly.type
_entity_poly.pdbx_seq_one_letter_code
_entity_poly.pdbx_strand_id
1 'polypeptide(L)'
;MNSNQKYFFIGIGGIGMCSIAKYFLDNGNEIMGYDRVESEIVENLSKEGVKVLDKTDLNLLPDNFKSNDVIVIYSSAISQENSYLNYYLTNKNKIYKRSEILGEITGKTFCISIAGTHGKTTTSAILTHLFYKCEESFQSFIGGILNGYETNFISTGKKYSIVEADEYDRSFLQLKPNIGIITSIEKDHLDIYGDFKSLKESFHLFSDRVSDKMFYSDQVEGFEGLSYSINLQTDYYAKNISLIEKGYKFDIITPYNKFTNVEFNQIGGHNLLNAIGAFSVAHYLGLEGNKLIKALADFKGVYRRMDIFRLANKIVIDDYAHHPSEINAVLNSIKDKYNNLKAGVIFQPHLFSRTKDLLDDFAKVLSKFDEVYLLDIYPAREEPIEGVSSDVLLEKIICDKKSVLKIESVNEKIESIDCEIIAVLGAGNVANSIQSLKKKYYESSI
;
A
#
# COMPACT_ATOMS: atom_id res chain seq x y z
N MET A 1 18.25 20.74 -3.98
CA MET A 1 17.42 21.20 -5.12
C MET A 1 17.11 22.66 -4.83
N ASN A 2 17.11 23.52 -5.85
CA ASN A 2 16.86 24.94 -5.64
C ASN A 2 15.40 25.16 -5.22
N SER A 3 15.15 26.07 -4.28
CA SER A 3 13.80 26.60 -4.02
C SER A 3 13.32 27.36 -5.26
N ASN A 4 12.02 27.33 -5.54
CA ASN A 4 11.37 27.91 -6.73
C ASN A 4 11.57 27.19 -8.07
N GLN A 5 11.97 25.91 -8.07
CA GLN A 5 11.95 25.09 -9.28
C GLN A 5 10.49 24.70 -9.63
N LYS A 6 10.18 24.61 -10.92
CA LYS A 6 8.87 24.19 -11.41
C LYS A 6 8.88 22.70 -11.76
N TYR A 7 7.85 21.99 -11.30
CA TYR A 7 7.65 20.57 -11.58
C TYR A 7 6.27 20.34 -12.18
N PHE A 8 6.25 19.63 -13.30
CA PHE A 8 5.00 19.20 -13.92
C PHE A 8 4.84 17.69 -13.80
N PHE A 9 3.77 17.25 -13.16
CA PHE A 9 3.49 15.84 -12.90
C PHE A 9 2.47 15.28 -13.87
N ILE A 10 2.78 14.18 -14.57
CA ILE A 10 1.85 13.49 -15.46
C ILE A 10 1.39 12.19 -14.77
N GLY A 11 0.10 12.13 -14.39
CA GLY A 11 -0.47 11.10 -13.53
C GLY A 11 -0.30 11.42 -12.03
N ILE A 12 -0.53 12.68 -11.64
CA ILE A 12 -0.28 13.19 -10.28
C ILE A 12 -1.18 12.55 -9.22
N GLY A 13 -2.37 12.08 -9.59
CA GLY A 13 -3.33 11.43 -8.70
C GLY A 13 -2.93 10.01 -8.28
N GLY A 14 -1.88 9.43 -8.86
CA GLY A 14 -1.32 8.18 -8.38
C GLY A 14 -0.71 8.34 -6.98
N ILE A 15 -0.97 7.39 -6.06
CA ILE A 15 -0.54 7.49 -4.66
C ILE A 15 0.96 7.77 -4.50
N GLY A 16 1.84 7.10 -5.24
CA GLY A 16 3.28 7.34 -5.20
C GLY A 16 3.73 8.62 -5.92
N MET A 17 2.93 9.15 -6.87
CA MET A 17 3.18 10.44 -7.50
C MET A 17 2.82 11.59 -6.54
N CYS A 18 1.70 11.45 -5.84
CA CYS A 18 1.22 12.41 -4.85
C CYS A 18 2.26 12.63 -3.73
N SER A 19 2.86 11.57 -3.19
CA SER A 19 3.88 11.71 -2.13
C SER A 19 5.11 12.50 -2.60
N ILE A 20 5.53 12.30 -3.85
CA ILE A 20 6.66 13.05 -4.44
C ILE A 20 6.25 14.51 -4.72
N ALA A 21 5.02 14.75 -5.18
CA ALA A 21 4.52 16.12 -5.38
C ALA A 21 4.49 16.89 -4.05
N LYS A 22 4.00 16.27 -2.97
CA LYS A 22 4.02 16.85 -1.62
C LYS A 22 5.44 17.13 -1.12
N TYR A 23 6.38 16.22 -1.37
CA TYR A 23 7.80 16.47 -1.06
C TYR A 23 8.33 17.75 -1.72
N PHE A 24 8.06 17.94 -3.00
CA PHE A 24 8.52 19.16 -3.70
C PHE A 24 7.77 20.41 -3.24
N LEU A 25 6.48 20.29 -2.94
CA LEU A 25 5.68 21.39 -2.39
C LEU A 25 6.23 21.85 -1.04
N ASP A 26 6.50 20.92 -0.11
CA ASP A 26 7.11 21.19 1.20
C ASP A 26 8.51 21.85 1.10
N ASN A 27 9.22 21.60 0.00
CA ASN A 27 10.52 22.21 -0.27
C ASN A 27 10.42 23.55 -1.03
N GLY A 28 9.23 24.15 -1.12
CA GLY A 28 9.01 25.49 -1.68
C GLY A 28 9.09 25.55 -3.20
N ASN A 29 8.74 24.46 -3.89
CA ASN A 29 8.72 24.42 -5.35
C ASN A 29 7.29 24.66 -5.89
N GLU A 30 7.20 25.13 -7.13
CA GLU A 30 5.94 25.33 -7.83
C GLU A 30 5.52 24.02 -8.52
N ILE A 31 4.34 23.49 -8.15
CA ILE A 31 3.83 22.21 -8.63
C ILE A 31 2.57 22.41 -9.45
N MET A 32 2.54 21.75 -10.60
CA MET A 32 1.36 21.58 -11.42
C MET A 32 1.32 20.14 -11.94
N GLY A 33 0.13 19.63 -12.25
CA GLY A 33 0.06 18.29 -12.78
C GLY A 33 -1.16 18.04 -13.65
N TYR A 34 -1.21 16.81 -14.17
CA TYR A 34 -2.31 16.27 -14.94
C TYR A 34 -2.70 14.91 -14.37
N ASP A 35 -4.00 14.69 -14.23
CA ASP A 35 -4.58 13.36 -14.06
C ASP A 35 -5.95 13.30 -14.76
N ARG A 36 -6.25 12.18 -15.41
CA ARG A 36 -7.54 11.99 -16.10
C ARG A 36 -8.67 11.62 -15.16
N VAL A 37 -8.32 11.18 -13.93
CA VAL A 37 -9.28 10.65 -12.95
C VAL A 37 -9.41 11.65 -11.82
N GLU A 38 -10.61 12.15 -11.62
CA GLU A 38 -10.95 12.86 -10.40
C GLU A 38 -10.93 11.88 -9.22
N SER A 39 -10.17 12.22 -8.18
CA SER A 39 -10.03 11.39 -6.99
C SER A 39 -9.83 12.27 -5.76
N GLU A 40 -10.08 11.72 -4.59
CA GLU A 40 -9.82 12.39 -3.32
C GLU A 40 -8.36 12.88 -3.20
N ILE A 41 -7.41 12.13 -3.78
CA ILE A 41 -5.99 12.55 -3.84
C ILE A 41 -5.84 13.83 -4.65
N VAL A 42 -6.47 13.91 -5.82
CA VAL A 42 -6.44 15.10 -6.70
C VAL A 42 -7.11 16.30 -6.02
N GLU A 43 -8.26 16.07 -5.38
CA GLU A 43 -8.96 17.11 -4.62
C GLU A 43 -8.10 17.66 -3.47
N ASN A 44 -7.44 16.76 -2.71
CA ASN A 44 -6.59 17.16 -1.59
C ASN A 44 -5.35 17.95 -2.07
N LEU A 45 -4.70 17.53 -3.16
CA LEU A 45 -3.61 18.29 -3.77
C LEU A 45 -4.08 19.68 -4.24
N SER A 46 -5.29 19.76 -4.78
CA SER A 46 -5.88 21.06 -5.20
C SER A 46 -6.14 21.99 -4.01
N LYS A 47 -6.60 21.46 -2.87
CA LYS A 47 -6.74 22.20 -1.61
C LYS A 47 -5.39 22.69 -1.05
N GLU A 48 -4.32 21.95 -1.31
CA GLU A 48 -2.93 22.33 -0.97
C GLU A 48 -2.32 23.34 -1.97
N GLY A 49 -3.10 23.80 -2.97
CA GLY A 49 -2.69 24.82 -3.93
C GLY A 49 -2.06 24.29 -5.22
N VAL A 50 -2.06 22.97 -5.44
CA VAL A 50 -1.56 22.38 -6.69
C VAL A 50 -2.63 22.49 -7.77
N LYS A 51 -2.32 23.13 -8.90
CA LYS A 51 -3.23 23.13 -10.06
C LYS A 51 -3.14 21.79 -10.80
N VAL A 52 -4.24 21.04 -10.85
CA VAL A 52 -4.33 19.77 -11.57
C VAL A 52 -5.24 19.93 -12.78
N LEU A 53 -4.76 19.50 -13.95
CA LEU A 53 -5.51 19.46 -15.20
C LEU A 53 -6.18 18.12 -15.38
N ASP A 54 -7.39 18.09 -15.91
CA ASP A 54 -8.20 16.88 -16.18
C ASP A 54 -8.10 16.41 -17.65
N LYS A 55 -7.54 17.25 -18.53
CA LYS A 55 -7.43 17.00 -19.98
C LYS A 55 -6.01 17.21 -20.49
N THR A 56 -5.66 16.47 -21.53
CA THR A 56 -4.36 16.59 -22.22
C THR A 56 -4.40 17.68 -23.31
N ASP A 57 -4.80 18.90 -22.94
CA ASP A 57 -4.85 20.06 -23.84
C ASP A 57 -3.70 21.02 -23.52
N LEU A 58 -2.78 21.21 -24.46
CA LEU A 58 -1.62 22.10 -24.31
C LEU A 58 -2.01 23.59 -24.14
N ASN A 59 -3.22 23.99 -24.52
CA ASN A 59 -3.71 25.35 -24.30
C ASN A 59 -3.99 25.62 -22.82
N LEU A 60 -4.20 24.59 -22.02
CA LEU A 60 -4.39 24.71 -20.56
C LEU A 60 -3.09 24.93 -19.80
N LEU A 61 -1.92 24.70 -20.42
CA LEU A 61 -0.63 24.98 -19.81
C LEU A 61 -0.39 26.50 -19.78
N PRO A 62 -0.17 27.09 -18.60
CA PRO A 62 0.25 28.48 -18.51
C PRO A 62 1.68 28.67 -19.04
N ASP A 63 2.00 29.87 -19.50
CA ASP A 63 3.27 30.13 -20.19
C ASP A 63 4.49 29.85 -19.32
N ASN A 64 4.40 30.06 -18.00
CA ASN A 64 5.47 29.72 -17.06
C ASN A 64 5.73 28.21 -16.92
N PHE A 65 4.79 27.35 -17.35
CA PHE A 65 4.97 25.88 -17.44
C PHE A 65 5.32 25.40 -18.85
N LYS A 66 5.41 26.29 -19.83
CA LYS A 66 5.88 25.97 -21.18
C LYS A 66 7.37 26.13 -21.37
N SER A 67 8.09 26.62 -20.36
CA SER A 67 9.53 26.90 -20.42
C SER A 67 10.39 25.63 -20.26
N ASN A 68 11.64 25.68 -20.77
CA ASN A 68 12.56 24.53 -20.77
C ASN A 68 13.15 24.23 -19.38
N ASP A 69 12.96 25.09 -18.38
CA ASP A 69 13.40 24.90 -16.99
C ASP A 69 12.42 24.05 -16.17
N VAL A 70 11.23 23.77 -16.70
CA VAL A 70 10.27 22.86 -16.05
C VAL A 70 10.81 21.44 -16.04
N ILE A 71 10.86 20.82 -14.85
CA ILE A 71 11.18 19.43 -14.68
C ILE A 71 9.89 18.60 -14.70
N VAL A 72 9.87 17.56 -15.52
CA VAL A 72 8.69 16.72 -15.69
C VAL A 72 8.87 15.38 -14.99
N ILE A 73 7.84 14.95 -14.27
CA ILE A 73 7.81 13.65 -13.59
C ILE A 73 6.56 12.90 -14.08
N TYR A 74 6.74 11.66 -14.53
CA TYR A 74 5.63 10.86 -15.03
C TYR A 74 5.55 9.47 -14.42
N SER A 75 4.33 8.97 -14.30
CA SER A 75 4.05 7.60 -13.87
C SER A 75 4.29 6.60 -15.00
N SER A 76 4.74 5.39 -14.70
CA SER A 76 4.86 4.29 -15.67
C SER A 76 3.53 3.90 -16.33
N ALA A 77 2.39 4.30 -15.75
CA ALA A 77 1.06 4.08 -16.32
C ALA A 77 0.69 5.04 -17.47
N ILE A 78 1.52 6.07 -17.73
CA ILE A 78 1.27 7.06 -18.78
C ILE A 78 1.70 6.51 -20.13
N SER A 79 0.77 6.58 -21.10
CA SER A 79 1.06 6.21 -22.50
C SER A 79 2.14 7.12 -23.09
N GLN A 80 2.98 6.54 -23.95
CA GLN A 80 3.97 7.29 -24.73
C GLN A 80 3.32 8.29 -25.71
N GLU A 81 2.03 8.14 -26.00
CA GLU A 81 1.26 9.05 -26.86
C GLU A 81 0.69 10.26 -26.10
N ASN A 82 0.93 10.37 -24.79
CA ASN A 82 0.41 11.49 -23.98
C ASN A 82 0.93 12.84 -24.50
N SER A 83 0.02 13.77 -24.79
CA SER A 83 0.36 15.06 -25.43
C SER A 83 1.30 15.92 -24.56
N TYR A 84 1.15 15.91 -23.24
CA TYR A 84 2.06 16.64 -22.35
C TYR A 84 3.44 16.01 -22.35
N LEU A 85 3.54 14.68 -22.27
CA LEU A 85 4.83 13.98 -22.31
C LEU A 85 5.56 14.29 -23.62
N ASN A 86 4.85 14.18 -24.76
CA ASN A 86 5.41 14.47 -26.09
C ASN A 86 5.85 15.92 -26.23
N TYR A 87 5.05 16.86 -25.72
CA TYR A 87 5.41 18.28 -25.72
C TYR A 87 6.75 18.54 -25.01
N TYR A 88 6.90 18.05 -23.79
CA TYR A 88 8.11 18.27 -23.00
C TYR A 88 9.32 17.48 -23.53
N LEU A 89 9.11 16.30 -24.13
CA LEU A 89 10.18 15.58 -24.85
C LEU A 89 10.71 16.39 -26.05
N THR A 90 9.78 16.95 -26.85
CA THR A 90 10.12 17.77 -28.01
C THR A 90 10.89 19.03 -27.63
N ASN A 91 10.51 19.66 -26.51
CA ASN A 91 11.14 20.84 -25.98
C ASN A 91 12.45 20.55 -25.20
N LYS A 92 12.85 19.28 -25.11
CA LYS A 92 14.08 18.84 -24.40
C LYS A 92 14.10 19.21 -22.92
N ASN A 93 12.94 19.26 -22.27
CA ASN A 93 12.85 19.41 -20.83
C ASN A 93 13.52 18.23 -20.10
N LYS A 94 13.94 18.45 -18.87
CA LYS A 94 14.41 17.37 -18.01
C LYS A 94 13.22 16.52 -17.55
N ILE A 95 13.22 15.23 -17.85
CA ILE A 95 12.11 14.32 -17.62
C ILE A 95 12.60 13.12 -16.80
N TYR A 96 11.81 12.74 -15.80
CA TYR A 96 12.06 11.58 -14.94
C TYR A 96 10.85 10.66 -14.87
N LYS A 97 11.10 9.37 -14.82
CA LYS A 97 10.13 8.44 -14.26
C LYS A 97 9.99 8.65 -12.74
N ARG A 98 8.83 8.32 -12.19
CA ARG A 98 8.57 8.36 -10.74
C ARG A 98 9.68 7.69 -9.91
N SER A 99 10.10 6.49 -10.31
CA SER A 99 11.12 5.71 -9.60
C SER A 99 12.51 6.35 -9.66
N GLU A 100 12.87 6.98 -10.77
CA GLU A 100 14.16 7.66 -10.94
C GLU A 100 14.27 8.85 -9.99
N ILE A 101 13.25 9.73 -9.99
CA ILE A 101 13.28 10.91 -9.11
C ILE A 101 13.20 10.52 -7.62
N LEU A 102 12.47 9.46 -7.27
CA LEU A 102 12.44 8.94 -5.91
C LEU A 102 13.82 8.43 -5.49
N GLY A 103 14.52 7.72 -6.38
CA GLY A 103 15.91 7.30 -6.16
C GLY A 103 16.87 8.47 -5.98
N GLU A 104 16.72 9.57 -6.75
CA GLU A 104 17.52 10.79 -6.58
C GLU A 104 17.23 11.52 -5.26
N ILE A 105 15.97 11.54 -4.80
CA ILE A 105 15.60 12.16 -3.53
C ILE A 105 16.17 11.37 -2.36
N THR A 106 15.89 10.06 -2.33
CA THR A 106 16.23 9.18 -1.19
C THR A 106 17.72 8.85 -1.12
N GLY A 107 18.43 8.88 -2.26
CA GLY A 107 19.88 8.69 -2.32
C GLY A 107 20.71 9.81 -1.67
N LYS A 108 20.09 10.89 -1.22
CA LYS A 108 20.73 12.01 -0.49
C LYS A 108 20.61 11.90 1.04
N THR A 109 19.97 10.87 1.53
CA THR A 109 19.67 10.64 2.93
C THR A 109 20.01 9.20 3.30
N PHE A 110 19.98 8.86 4.57
CA PHE A 110 20.03 7.45 4.98
C PHE A 110 18.71 6.78 4.59
N CYS A 111 18.74 5.96 3.56
CA CYS A 111 17.55 5.39 2.93
C CYS A 111 17.17 4.03 3.54
N ILE A 112 15.93 3.90 4.00
CA ILE A 112 15.31 2.67 4.50
C ILE A 112 14.25 2.27 3.49
N SER A 113 14.45 1.15 2.79
CA SER A 113 13.58 0.70 1.70
C SER A 113 12.86 -0.58 2.07
N ILE A 114 11.53 -0.57 1.93
CA ILE A 114 10.66 -1.68 2.27
C ILE A 114 10.17 -2.35 0.98
N ALA A 115 10.72 -3.51 0.66
CA ALA A 115 10.37 -4.34 -0.48
C ALA A 115 9.53 -5.56 -0.06
N GLY A 116 8.92 -6.22 -1.04
CA GLY A 116 8.15 -7.45 -0.86
C GLY A 116 6.87 -7.44 -1.67
N THR A 117 6.33 -8.59 -2.00
CA THR A 117 5.07 -8.68 -2.75
C THR A 117 3.91 -8.11 -1.91
N HIS A 118 3.84 -8.46 -0.62
CA HIS A 118 2.82 -8.00 0.32
C HIS A 118 3.45 -7.35 1.55
N GLY A 119 2.67 -6.52 2.27
CA GLY A 119 3.09 -5.91 3.54
C GLY A 119 3.91 -4.63 3.44
N LYS A 120 4.38 -4.21 2.25
CA LYS A 120 5.18 -2.99 2.05
C LYS A 120 4.56 -1.75 2.71
N THR A 121 3.32 -1.42 2.33
CA THR A 121 2.60 -0.23 2.80
C THR A 121 2.39 -0.25 4.30
N THR A 122 1.98 -1.37 4.86
CA THR A 122 1.76 -1.49 6.31
C THR A 122 3.07 -1.36 7.08
N THR A 123 4.14 -2.01 6.62
CA THR A 123 5.46 -1.95 7.28
C THR A 123 6.05 -0.54 7.20
N SER A 124 6.00 0.13 6.04
CA SER A 124 6.47 1.51 5.89
C SER A 124 5.66 2.50 6.71
N ALA A 125 4.34 2.30 6.81
CA ALA A 125 3.45 3.11 7.63
C ALA A 125 3.75 2.96 9.14
N ILE A 126 3.92 1.72 9.63
CA ILE A 126 4.30 1.47 11.02
C ILE A 126 5.67 2.09 11.30
N LEU A 127 6.67 1.85 10.45
CA LEU A 127 8.01 2.42 10.63
C LEU A 127 7.99 3.95 10.66
N THR A 128 7.23 4.58 9.77
CA THR A 128 6.99 6.03 9.76
C THR A 128 6.40 6.51 11.08
N HIS A 129 5.38 5.82 11.58
CA HIS A 129 4.76 6.15 12.86
C HIS A 129 5.73 6.02 14.03
N LEU A 130 6.55 4.95 14.07
CA LEU A 130 7.58 4.75 15.09
C LEU A 130 8.60 5.89 15.08
N PHE A 131 9.09 6.29 13.90
CA PHE A 131 10.04 7.40 13.74
C PHE A 131 9.43 8.73 14.17
N TYR A 132 8.17 8.99 13.81
CA TYR A 132 7.46 10.20 14.21
C TYR A 132 7.29 10.29 15.73
N LYS A 133 6.89 9.20 16.37
CA LYS A 133 6.70 9.14 17.84
C LYS A 133 8.03 9.17 18.61
N CYS A 134 9.12 8.75 17.98
CA CYS A 134 10.46 8.88 18.53
C CYS A 134 11.11 10.25 18.22
N GLU A 135 10.40 11.15 17.56
CA GLU A 135 10.87 12.51 17.21
C GLU A 135 12.13 12.52 16.32
N GLU A 136 12.26 11.48 15.47
CA GLU A 136 13.37 11.40 14.53
C GLU A 136 13.23 12.41 13.38
N SER A 137 14.37 12.80 12.79
CA SER A 137 14.45 13.65 11.61
C SER A 137 14.35 12.78 10.36
N PHE A 138 13.19 12.73 9.71
CA PHE A 138 12.95 11.86 8.55
C PHE A 138 11.97 12.45 7.55
N GLN A 139 11.91 11.82 6.38
CA GLN A 139 10.85 11.96 5.38
C GLN A 139 10.39 10.55 4.96
N SER A 140 9.09 10.39 4.68
CA SER A 140 8.52 9.10 4.29
C SER A 140 7.62 9.21 3.08
N PHE A 141 7.75 8.23 2.17
CA PHE A 141 6.98 8.09 0.94
C PHE A 141 6.24 6.76 0.99
N ILE A 142 4.92 6.81 1.24
CA ILE A 142 4.11 5.64 1.58
C ILE A 142 3.09 5.40 0.47
N GLY A 143 2.83 4.15 0.14
CA GLY A 143 1.85 3.73 -0.86
C GLY A 143 0.40 3.70 -0.35
N GLY A 144 0.11 4.33 0.79
CA GLY A 144 -1.23 4.42 1.38
C GLY A 144 -1.35 5.63 2.29
N ILE A 145 -2.57 5.98 2.66
CA ILE A 145 -2.87 7.08 3.58
C ILE A 145 -2.80 6.55 5.02
N LEU A 146 -2.01 7.20 5.88
CA LEU A 146 -1.91 6.83 7.30
C LEU A 146 -3.10 7.41 8.07
N ASN A 147 -3.83 6.55 8.78
CA ASN A 147 -4.91 6.98 9.66
C ASN A 147 -4.36 7.82 10.82
N GLY A 148 -5.00 8.97 11.07
CA GLY A 148 -4.57 9.95 12.07
C GLY A 148 -3.48 10.90 11.64
N TYR A 149 -2.97 10.75 10.41
CA TYR A 149 -2.09 11.71 9.73
C TYR A 149 -2.73 12.23 8.43
N GLU A 150 -3.69 11.51 7.88
CA GLU A 150 -4.47 11.84 6.67
C GLU A 150 -3.57 12.16 5.46
N THR A 151 -2.39 11.55 5.38
CA THR A 151 -1.42 11.77 4.31
C THR A 151 -0.59 10.52 4.03
N ASN A 152 0.03 10.49 2.86
CA ASN A 152 0.99 9.48 2.42
C ASN A 152 2.43 10.00 2.32
N PHE A 153 2.64 11.27 2.75
CA PHE A 153 3.96 11.89 2.86
C PHE A 153 4.05 12.61 4.21
N ILE A 154 5.07 12.25 5.01
CA ILE A 154 5.36 12.89 6.30
C ILE A 154 6.83 13.28 6.31
N SER A 155 7.12 14.53 6.73
CA SER A 155 8.48 15.01 6.86
C SER A 155 8.65 15.79 8.17
N THR A 156 9.65 15.39 8.95
CA THR A 156 10.14 16.10 10.14
C THR A 156 11.60 16.54 9.97
N GLY A 157 12.19 16.17 8.83
CA GLY A 157 13.59 16.49 8.51
C GLY A 157 14.15 15.55 7.44
N LYS A 158 15.48 15.53 7.27
CA LYS A 158 16.13 14.88 6.12
C LYS A 158 17.26 13.90 6.50
N LYS A 159 17.33 13.44 7.76
CA LYS A 159 18.32 12.45 8.16
C LYS A 159 18.03 11.09 7.54
N TYR A 160 16.78 10.66 7.59
CA TYR A 160 16.31 9.40 7.05
C TYR A 160 15.28 9.59 5.95
N SER A 161 15.23 8.65 4.99
CA SER A 161 14.10 8.47 4.09
C SER A 161 13.54 7.07 4.27
N ILE A 162 12.24 6.97 4.53
CA ILE A 162 11.49 5.71 4.59
C ILE A 162 10.70 5.61 3.29
N VAL A 163 10.89 4.53 2.52
CA VAL A 163 10.32 4.43 1.17
C VAL A 163 9.85 3.01 0.85
N GLU A 164 8.68 2.91 0.23
CA GLU A 164 8.26 1.67 -0.39
C GLU A 164 9.08 1.39 -1.65
N ALA A 165 9.71 0.23 -1.66
CA ALA A 165 10.50 -0.29 -2.76
C ALA A 165 9.60 -1.19 -3.63
N ASP A 166 8.94 -0.57 -4.63
CA ASP A 166 7.97 -1.22 -5.50
C ASP A 166 8.68 -2.11 -6.52
N GLU A 167 8.41 -3.40 -6.50
CA GLU A 167 8.97 -4.40 -7.43
C GLU A 167 8.39 -4.28 -8.84
N TYR A 168 7.20 -3.68 -8.99
CA TYR A 168 6.59 -3.48 -10.29
C TYR A 168 7.53 -2.70 -11.22
N ASP A 169 7.70 -3.18 -12.45
CA ASP A 169 8.62 -2.63 -13.47
C ASP A 169 10.08 -2.49 -12.96
N ARG A 170 10.49 -3.32 -11.98
CA ARG A 170 11.81 -3.27 -11.32
C ARG A 170 12.14 -1.89 -10.75
N SER A 171 11.13 -1.11 -10.40
CA SER A 171 11.27 0.28 -9.92
C SER A 171 12.14 0.38 -8.67
N PHE A 172 12.11 -0.62 -7.79
CA PHE A 172 12.92 -0.66 -6.57
C PHE A 172 14.45 -0.70 -6.84
N LEU A 173 14.86 -1.10 -8.05
CA LEU A 173 16.26 -1.09 -8.45
C LEU A 173 16.80 0.32 -8.73
N GLN A 174 15.97 1.35 -8.75
CA GLN A 174 16.43 2.75 -8.82
C GLN A 174 16.86 3.29 -7.43
N LEU A 175 16.49 2.60 -6.36
CA LEU A 175 16.83 2.99 -5.00
C LEU A 175 18.27 2.60 -4.64
N LYS A 176 18.85 3.32 -3.67
CA LYS A 176 20.16 3.04 -3.06
C LYS A 176 19.97 2.91 -1.54
N PRO A 177 19.41 1.79 -1.07
CA PRO A 177 19.08 1.65 0.33
C PRO A 177 20.33 1.46 1.20
N ASN A 178 20.33 2.10 2.38
CA ASN A 178 21.24 1.74 3.46
C ASN A 178 20.67 0.53 4.22
N ILE A 179 19.36 0.56 4.51
CA ILE A 179 18.65 -0.59 5.08
C ILE A 179 17.59 -1.07 4.09
N GLY A 180 17.54 -2.37 3.88
CA GLY A 180 16.49 -3.06 3.14
C GLY A 180 15.63 -3.95 4.04
N ILE A 181 14.33 -4.00 3.78
CA ILE A 181 13.43 -4.99 4.36
C ILE A 181 12.78 -5.76 3.22
N ILE A 182 12.74 -7.08 3.30
CA ILE A 182 11.89 -7.92 2.45
C ILE A 182 10.81 -8.57 3.32
N THR A 183 9.56 -8.19 3.06
CA THR A 183 8.41 -8.66 3.83
C THR A 183 7.90 -10.02 3.36
N SER A 184 7.83 -10.23 2.06
CA SER A 184 7.40 -11.49 1.43
C SER A 184 7.85 -11.54 -0.02
N ILE A 185 7.92 -12.75 -0.61
CA ILE A 185 8.14 -12.96 -2.05
C ILE A 185 7.16 -14.03 -2.52
N GLU A 186 6.11 -13.60 -3.24
CA GLU A 186 5.09 -14.47 -3.80
C GLU A 186 4.94 -14.24 -5.30
N LYS A 187 4.20 -15.12 -5.98
CA LYS A 187 3.94 -14.99 -7.42
C LYS A 187 3.00 -13.81 -7.68
N ASP A 188 3.52 -12.71 -8.14
CA ASP A 188 2.76 -11.57 -8.65
C ASP A 188 3.54 -10.92 -9.81
N HIS A 189 2.88 -10.06 -10.58
CA HIS A 189 3.49 -9.31 -11.68
C HIS A 189 4.21 -10.19 -12.73
N LEU A 190 3.68 -11.40 -12.99
CA LEU A 190 4.27 -12.33 -13.98
C LEU A 190 4.18 -11.80 -15.41
N ASP A 191 3.28 -10.86 -15.68
CA ASP A 191 3.22 -10.08 -16.93
C ASP A 191 4.51 -9.29 -17.18
N ILE A 192 5.18 -8.81 -16.13
CA ILE A 192 6.45 -8.05 -16.20
C ILE A 192 7.67 -8.97 -16.10
N TYR A 193 7.61 -9.97 -15.22
CA TYR A 193 8.77 -10.82 -14.90
C TYR A 193 8.87 -12.07 -15.77
N GLY A 194 7.78 -12.50 -16.37
CA GLY A 194 7.68 -13.74 -17.13
C GLY A 194 7.55 -14.97 -16.25
N ASP A 195 8.38 -15.12 -15.24
CA ASP A 195 8.34 -16.23 -14.29
C ASP A 195 8.74 -15.84 -12.85
N PHE A 196 8.47 -16.72 -11.91
CA PHE A 196 8.77 -16.51 -10.49
C PHE A 196 10.27 -16.48 -10.18
N LYS A 197 11.09 -17.13 -11.00
CA LYS A 197 12.55 -17.13 -10.83
C LYS A 197 13.11 -15.74 -11.11
N SER A 198 12.69 -15.12 -12.20
CA SER A 198 13.08 -13.76 -12.58
C SER A 198 12.65 -12.72 -11.55
N LEU A 199 11.47 -12.92 -10.92
CA LEU A 199 11.05 -12.09 -9.79
C LEU A 199 12.01 -12.23 -8.59
N LYS A 200 12.32 -13.47 -8.17
CA LYS A 200 13.29 -13.74 -7.09
C LYS A 200 14.67 -13.14 -7.37
N GLU A 201 15.18 -13.32 -8.59
CA GLU A 201 16.45 -12.73 -9.01
C GLU A 201 16.46 -11.20 -8.86
N SER A 202 15.35 -10.53 -9.14
CA SER A 202 15.23 -9.09 -8.96
C SER A 202 15.25 -8.69 -7.47
N PHE A 203 14.70 -9.49 -6.57
CA PHE A 203 14.83 -9.28 -5.12
C PHE A 203 16.28 -9.48 -4.64
N HIS A 204 17.02 -10.43 -5.20
CA HIS A 204 18.46 -10.56 -4.92
C HIS A 204 19.23 -9.33 -5.40
N LEU A 205 18.97 -8.83 -6.61
CA LEU A 205 19.55 -7.59 -7.10
C LEU A 205 19.22 -6.37 -6.23
N PHE A 206 18.03 -6.33 -5.63
CA PHE A 206 17.68 -5.31 -4.64
C PHE A 206 18.49 -5.48 -3.35
N SER A 207 18.62 -6.71 -2.84
CA SER A 207 19.40 -7.01 -1.64
C SER A 207 20.87 -6.63 -1.82
N ASP A 208 21.46 -6.90 -2.99
CA ASP A 208 22.86 -6.55 -3.32
C ASP A 208 23.12 -5.03 -3.33
N ARG A 209 22.07 -4.20 -3.40
CA ARG A 209 22.18 -2.74 -3.34
C ARG A 209 22.12 -2.18 -1.93
N VAL A 210 21.77 -3.00 -0.94
CA VAL A 210 21.68 -2.59 0.47
C VAL A 210 23.09 -2.46 1.03
N SER A 211 23.44 -1.26 1.50
CA SER A 211 24.83 -0.94 1.88
C SER A 211 25.16 -1.20 3.36
N ASP A 212 24.18 -1.30 4.23
CA ASP A 212 24.40 -1.49 5.68
C ASP A 212 23.77 -2.81 6.16
N LYS A 213 22.43 -2.92 6.22
CA LYS A 213 21.78 -4.10 6.79
C LYS A 213 20.50 -4.48 6.05
N MET A 214 20.38 -5.79 5.77
CA MET A 214 19.17 -6.41 5.25
C MET A 214 18.35 -7.02 6.38
N PHE A 215 17.01 -6.83 6.32
CA PHE A 215 16.03 -7.50 7.16
C PHE A 215 15.08 -8.33 6.30
N TYR A 216 14.66 -9.49 6.78
CA TYR A 216 13.71 -10.33 6.04
C TYR A 216 12.82 -11.11 7.00
N SER A 217 11.57 -11.33 6.58
CA SER A 217 10.66 -12.17 7.34
C SER A 217 11.04 -13.64 7.24
N ASP A 218 10.64 -14.46 8.19
CA ASP A 218 10.82 -15.92 8.19
C ASP A 218 10.14 -16.64 7.01
N GLN A 219 9.30 -15.92 6.25
CA GLN A 219 8.64 -16.41 5.04
C GLN A 219 9.52 -16.28 3.78
N VAL A 220 10.69 -15.65 3.91
CA VAL A 220 11.59 -15.35 2.79
C VAL A 220 12.89 -16.12 2.97
N GLU A 221 13.27 -16.92 1.97
CA GLU A 221 14.47 -17.75 2.00
C GLU A 221 15.53 -17.26 1.02
N GLY A 222 16.80 -17.52 1.35
CA GLY A 222 17.95 -17.27 0.47
C GLY A 222 18.53 -15.87 0.59
N PHE A 223 18.27 -15.14 1.68
CA PHE A 223 18.84 -13.82 1.96
C PHE A 223 19.71 -13.85 3.22
N GLU A 224 20.76 -13.03 3.22
CA GLU A 224 21.60 -12.79 4.39
C GLU A 224 21.19 -11.50 5.10
N GLY A 225 21.20 -11.49 6.44
CA GLY A 225 20.84 -10.33 7.23
C GLY A 225 20.19 -10.72 8.55
N LEU A 226 19.36 -9.84 9.09
CA LEU A 226 18.61 -10.07 10.32
C LEU A 226 17.18 -10.52 10.00
N SER A 227 16.78 -11.63 10.59
CA SER A 227 15.47 -12.23 10.38
C SER A 227 14.45 -11.80 11.42
N TYR A 228 13.18 -11.74 11.03
CA TYR A 228 12.09 -11.47 11.96
C TYR A 228 10.90 -12.40 11.76
N SER A 229 10.20 -12.74 12.86
CA SER A 229 9.10 -13.71 12.86
C SER A 229 8.07 -13.47 13.96
N ILE A 230 6.90 -14.05 13.78
CA ILE A 230 5.89 -14.24 14.85
C ILE A 230 5.69 -15.72 15.21
N ASN A 231 6.30 -16.65 14.45
CA ASN A 231 6.11 -18.09 14.60
C ASN A 231 7.40 -18.82 15.01
N LEU A 232 8.55 -18.31 14.60
CA LEU A 232 9.85 -18.95 14.77
C LEU A 232 10.77 -18.09 15.66
N GLN A 233 11.74 -18.72 16.31
CA GLN A 233 12.83 -18.02 16.98
C GLN A 233 13.86 -17.57 15.95
N THR A 234 13.86 -16.27 15.71
CA THR A 234 14.76 -15.58 14.77
C THR A 234 15.52 -14.47 15.51
N ASP A 235 16.22 -13.58 14.80
CA ASP A 235 16.91 -12.45 15.45
C ASP A 235 15.94 -11.52 16.18
N TYR A 236 14.80 -11.24 15.57
CA TYR A 236 13.69 -10.50 16.17
C TYR A 236 12.42 -11.34 16.10
N TYR A 237 11.75 -11.59 17.21
CA TYR A 237 10.51 -12.37 17.14
C TYR A 237 9.52 -12.03 18.25
N ALA A 238 8.25 -12.23 17.93
CA ALA A 238 7.19 -12.16 18.93
C ALA A 238 7.05 -13.50 19.67
N LYS A 239 6.77 -13.42 20.97
CA LYS A 239 6.51 -14.58 21.84
C LYS A 239 5.33 -14.29 22.73
N ASN A 240 4.69 -15.35 23.26
CA ASN A 240 3.55 -15.24 24.17
C ASN A 240 2.39 -14.41 23.56
N ILE A 241 2.14 -14.60 22.26
CA ILE A 241 1.14 -13.86 21.52
C ILE A 241 -0.26 -14.26 22.02
N SER A 242 -1.04 -13.28 22.41
CA SER A 242 -2.45 -13.43 22.79
C SER A 242 -3.30 -12.37 22.13
N LEU A 243 -4.50 -12.75 21.74
CA LEU A 243 -5.48 -11.82 21.16
C LEU A 243 -6.13 -11.01 22.30
N ILE A 244 -6.23 -9.70 22.11
CA ILE A 244 -6.95 -8.78 23.00
C ILE A 244 -8.10 -8.10 22.25
N GLU A 245 -8.90 -7.29 22.91
CA GLU A 245 -10.07 -6.65 22.31
C GLU A 245 -9.74 -5.88 21.01
N LYS A 246 -8.63 -5.14 20.96
CA LYS A 246 -8.28 -4.29 19.81
C LYS A 246 -7.18 -4.84 18.92
N GLY A 247 -6.55 -5.96 19.26
CA GLY A 247 -5.40 -6.48 18.52
C GLY A 247 -4.66 -7.57 19.28
N TYR A 248 -3.35 -7.39 19.49
CA TYR A 248 -2.48 -8.39 20.11
C TYR A 248 -1.73 -7.84 21.32
N LYS A 249 -1.48 -8.74 22.28
CA LYS A 249 -0.54 -8.57 23.37
C LYS A 249 0.52 -9.66 23.29
N PHE A 250 1.80 -9.31 23.37
CA PHE A 250 2.92 -10.22 23.14
C PHE A 250 4.20 -9.70 23.80
N ASP A 251 5.25 -10.53 23.76
CA ASP A 251 6.62 -10.11 24.10
C ASP A 251 7.43 -9.96 22.79
N ILE A 252 8.30 -8.97 22.68
CA ILE A 252 9.30 -8.86 21.61
C ILE A 252 10.65 -9.30 22.14
N ILE A 253 11.26 -10.27 21.46
CA ILE A 253 12.62 -10.71 21.71
C ILE A 253 13.52 -10.14 20.61
N THR A 254 14.63 -9.54 20.99
CA THR A 254 15.65 -8.99 20.11
C THR A 254 17.00 -9.63 20.40
N PRO A 255 18.05 -9.44 19.61
CA PRO A 255 19.38 -9.97 19.89
C PRO A 255 19.95 -9.55 21.28
N TYR A 256 19.49 -8.43 21.81
CA TYR A 256 20.09 -7.84 23.03
C TYR A 256 19.08 -7.59 24.15
N ASN A 257 17.80 -7.49 23.84
CA ASN A 257 16.77 -7.06 24.79
C ASN A 257 15.50 -7.91 24.68
N LYS A 258 14.70 -7.86 25.74
CA LYS A 258 13.34 -8.39 25.77
C LYS A 258 12.39 -7.28 26.21
N PHE A 259 11.31 -7.09 25.46
CA PHE A 259 10.19 -6.19 25.80
C PHE A 259 8.96 -7.06 26.08
N THR A 260 8.36 -6.87 27.25
CA THR A 260 7.21 -7.68 27.68
C THR A 260 5.92 -6.90 27.68
N ASN A 261 4.79 -7.59 27.49
CA ASN A 261 3.47 -7.00 27.48
C ASN A 261 3.30 -5.86 26.43
N VAL A 262 3.91 -6.02 25.29
CA VAL A 262 3.74 -5.08 24.15
C VAL A 262 2.33 -5.24 23.60
N GLU A 263 1.68 -4.13 23.29
CA GLU A 263 0.37 -4.12 22.65
C GLU A 263 0.49 -3.57 21.22
N PHE A 264 -0.32 -4.13 20.31
CA PHE A 264 -0.44 -3.65 18.93
C PHE A 264 -1.92 -3.71 18.54
N ASN A 265 -2.52 -2.55 18.36
CA ASN A 265 -3.96 -2.38 18.20
C ASN A 265 -4.44 -2.55 16.74
N GLN A 266 -3.89 -3.55 16.04
CA GLN A 266 -4.34 -3.99 14.73
C GLN A 266 -4.55 -5.48 14.75
N ILE A 267 -5.54 -5.99 14.02
CA ILE A 267 -5.80 -7.44 13.88
C ILE A 267 -5.07 -8.00 12.66
N GLY A 268 -4.90 -9.32 12.66
CA GLY A 268 -4.24 -10.08 11.59
C GLY A 268 -2.77 -10.38 11.89
N GLY A 269 -2.42 -11.66 11.86
CA GLY A 269 -1.04 -12.11 12.09
C GLY A 269 -0.04 -11.48 11.12
N HIS A 270 -0.47 -11.23 9.86
CA HIS A 270 0.34 -10.53 8.87
C HIS A 270 0.66 -9.08 9.28
N ASN A 271 -0.28 -8.36 9.92
CA ASN A 271 -0.04 -7.01 10.44
C ASN A 271 0.90 -7.05 11.65
N LEU A 272 0.79 -8.07 12.52
CA LEU A 272 1.73 -8.28 13.61
C LEU A 272 3.14 -8.56 13.07
N LEU A 273 3.28 -9.40 12.05
CA LEU A 273 4.56 -9.68 11.39
C LEU A 273 5.19 -8.39 10.82
N ASN A 274 4.39 -7.57 10.12
CA ASN A 274 4.82 -6.26 9.61
C ASN A 274 5.28 -5.33 10.75
N ALA A 275 4.60 -5.38 11.91
CA ALA A 275 4.96 -4.58 13.09
C ALA A 275 6.30 -5.03 13.69
N ILE A 276 6.57 -6.34 13.76
CA ILE A 276 7.87 -6.85 14.19
C ILE A 276 8.97 -6.42 13.21
N GLY A 277 8.74 -6.50 11.90
CA GLY A 277 9.71 -6.03 10.88
C GLY A 277 10.03 -4.53 11.03
N ALA A 278 9.02 -3.68 11.17
CA ALA A 278 9.20 -2.25 11.38
C ALA A 278 9.92 -1.95 12.72
N PHE A 279 9.52 -2.62 13.79
CA PHE A 279 10.19 -2.52 15.10
C PHE A 279 11.67 -2.92 15.03
N SER A 280 11.98 -4.00 14.32
CA SER A 280 13.35 -4.52 14.17
C SER A 280 14.30 -3.47 13.60
N VAL A 281 13.87 -2.79 12.53
CA VAL A 281 14.65 -1.72 11.91
C VAL A 281 14.80 -0.51 12.82
N ALA A 282 13.73 -0.05 13.44
CA ALA A 282 13.77 1.10 14.33
C ALA A 282 14.67 0.83 15.55
N HIS A 283 14.57 -0.38 16.13
CA HIS A 283 15.41 -0.81 17.25
C HIS A 283 16.89 -0.97 16.83
N TYR A 284 17.17 -1.54 15.65
CA TYR A 284 18.54 -1.67 15.12
C TYR A 284 19.21 -0.31 14.95
N LEU A 285 18.46 0.69 14.51
CA LEU A 285 18.94 2.07 14.36
C LEU A 285 19.11 2.82 15.69
N GLY A 286 18.85 2.15 16.80
CA GLY A 286 19.08 2.67 18.15
C GLY A 286 17.95 3.54 18.71
N LEU A 287 16.75 3.50 18.14
CA LEU A 287 15.60 4.19 18.69
C LEU A 287 15.21 3.55 20.03
N GLU A 288 14.76 4.37 21.00
CA GLU A 288 14.47 3.94 22.35
C GLU A 288 13.32 2.91 22.41
N GLY A 289 13.62 1.67 22.86
CA GLY A 289 12.67 0.57 22.85
C GLY A 289 11.37 0.84 23.60
N ASN A 290 11.42 1.56 24.74
CA ASN A 290 10.21 1.92 25.49
C ASN A 290 9.31 2.92 24.73
N LYS A 291 9.90 3.81 23.92
CA LYS A 291 9.13 4.69 23.04
C LYS A 291 8.52 3.88 21.88
N LEU A 292 9.29 2.94 21.32
CA LEU A 292 8.84 2.08 20.22
C LEU A 292 7.62 1.23 20.62
N ILE A 293 7.64 0.58 21.79
CA ILE A 293 6.50 -0.25 22.22
C ILE A 293 5.24 0.58 22.50
N LYS A 294 5.39 1.79 23.05
CA LYS A 294 4.26 2.72 23.22
C LYS A 294 3.69 3.18 21.86
N ALA A 295 4.58 3.47 20.93
CA ALA A 295 4.18 3.88 19.59
C ALA A 295 3.45 2.75 18.83
N LEU A 296 3.86 1.48 18.98
CA LEU A 296 3.15 0.33 18.39
C LEU A 296 1.69 0.28 18.87
N ALA A 297 1.45 0.48 20.17
CA ALA A 297 0.10 0.49 20.75
C ALA A 297 -0.76 1.66 20.23
N ASP A 298 -0.12 2.77 19.84
CA ASP A 298 -0.76 4.01 19.39
C ASP A 298 -1.05 4.05 17.87
N PHE A 299 -0.55 3.06 17.10
CA PHE A 299 -0.71 3.00 15.66
C PHE A 299 -2.18 2.77 15.26
N LYS A 300 -2.71 3.65 14.41
CA LYS A 300 -4.12 3.66 14.00
C LYS A 300 -4.41 2.94 12.68
N GLY A 301 -3.38 2.30 12.08
CA GLY A 301 -3.54 1.59 10.82
C GLY A 301 -3.35 2.47 9.58
N VAL A 302 -3.66 1.87 8.44
CA VAL A 302 -3.59 2.48 7.11
C VAL A 302 -4.97 2.38 6.48
N TYR A 303 -5.40 3.44 5.83
CA TYR A 303 -6.67 3.47 5.11
C TYR A 303 -6.75 2.31 4.13
N ARG A 304 -7.87 1.58 4.18
CA ARG A 304 -8.11 0.36 3.39
C ARG A 304 -7.10 -0.78 3.62
N ARG A 305 -6.55 -0.91 4.83
CA ARG A 305 -5.74 -2.06 5.27
C ARG A 305 -6.29 -2.57 6.59
N MET A 306 -7.15 -3.60 6.54
CA MET A 306 -7.93 -4.07 7.69
C MET A 306 -8.66 -2.92 8.40
N ASP A 307 -9.25 -2.02 7.63
CA ASP A 307 -9.95 -0.83 8.12
C ASP A 307 -11.36 -1.23 8.56
N ILE A 308 -11.59 -1.25 9.88
CA ILE A 308 -12.76 -1.85 10.50
C ILE A 308 -13.71 -0.77 11.02
N PHE A 309 -14.96 -0.84 10.62
CA PHE A 309 -16.01 0.00 11.16
C PHE A 309 -17.29 -0.79 11.41
N ARG A 310 -18.18 -0.24 12.23
CA ARG A 310 -19.48 -0.85 12.54
C ARG A 310 -20.59 -0.15 11.76
N LEU A 311 -21.50 -0.94 11.17
CA LEU A 311 -22.71 -0.45 10.55
C LEU A 311 -23.89 -1.19 11.18
N ALA A 312 -24.63 -0.50 12.05
CA ALA A 312 -25.66 -1.10 12.89
C ALA A 312 -25.10 -2.29 13.70
N ASN A 313 -25.62 -3.49 13.46
CA ASN A 313 -25.16 -4.73 14.11
C ASN A 313 -24.07 -5.48 13.33
N LYS A 314 -23.55 -4.91 12.23
CA LYS A 314 -22.56 -5.54 11.36
C LYS A 314 -21.16 -4.95 11.56
N ILE A 315 -20.17 -5.78 11.36
CA ILE A 315 -18.76 -5.39 11.29
C ILE A 315 -18.38 -5.36 9.82
N VAL A 316 -17.97 -4.20 9.31
CA VAL A 316 -17.51 -4.03 7.94
C VAL A 316 -16.01 -3.85 7.94
N ILE A 317 -15.31 -4.61 7.10
CA ILE A 317 -13.87 -4.59 6.93
C ILE A 317 -13.58 -4.14 5.51
N ASP A 318 -12.95 -2.98 5.35
CA ASP A 318 -12.46 -2.49 4.06
C ASP A 318 -10.98 -2.82 3.93
N ASP A 319 -10.64 -3.60 2.90
CA ASP A 319 -9.25 -3.94 2.65
C ASP A 319 -8.91 -3.89 1.15
N TYR A 320 -7.69 -3.48 0.87
CA TYR A 320 -7.16 -3.37 -0.48
C TYR A 320 -6.82 -4.73 -1.11
N ALA A 321 -7.00 -5.83 -0.37
CA ALA A 321 -6.70 -7.19 -0.79
C ALA A 321 -7.25 -7.51 -2.18
N HIS A 322 -6.36 -7.88 -3.09
CA HIS A 322 -6.66 -8.15 -4.49
C HIS A 322 -5.87 -9.34 -5.05
N HIS A 323 -5.16 -10.06 -4.18
CA HIS A 323 -4.46 -11.32 -4.46
C HIS A 323 -5.04 -12.42 -3.56
N PRO A 324 -5.10 -13.72 -4.00
CA PRO A 324 -5.66 -14.81 -3.19
C PRO A 324 -5.04 -14.93 -1.80
N SER A 325 -3.72 -14.76 -1.67
CA SER A 325 -3.02 -14.79 -0.37
C SER A 325 -3.46 -13.65 0.55
N GLU A 326 -3.66 -12.43 0.02
CA GLU A 326 -4.17 -11.29 0.79
C GLU A 326 -5.61 -11.53 1.28
N ILE A 327 -6.49 -12.02 0.38
CA ILE A 327 -7.87 -12.39 0.75
C ILE A 327 -7.87 -13.45 1.85
N ASN A 328 -6.99 -14.45 1.74
CA ASN A 328 -6.85 -15.48 2.76
C ASN A 328 -6.33 -14.92 4.09
N ALA A 329 -5.42 -13.95 4.06
CA ALA A 329 -4.91 -13.27 5.25
C ALA A 329 -6.01 -12.47 5.97
N VAL A 330 -6.88 -11.75 5.22
CA VAL A 330 -8.06 -11.08 5.75
C VAL A 330 -9.02 -12.09 6.38
N LEU A 331 -9.35 -13.17 5.66
CA LEU A 331 -10.25 -14.21 6.16
C LEU A 331 -9.73 -14.88 7.45
N ASN A 332 -8.44 -15.20 7.50
CA ASN A 332 -7.83 -15.76 8.71
C ASN A 332 -7.91 -14.75 9.87
N SER A 333 -7.66 -13.48 9.64
CA SER A 333 -7.78 -12.43 10.65
C SER A 333 -9.21 -12.31 11.18
N ILE A 334 -10.21 -12.46 10.30
CA ILE A 334 -11.63 -12.52 10.68
C ILE A 334 -11.88 -13.73 11.57
N LYS A 335 -11.45 -14.93 11.14
CA LYS A 335 -11.66 -16.17 11.88
C LYS A 335 -10.96 -16.16 13.24
N ASP A 336 -9.75 -15.64 13.32
CA ASP A 336 -9.00 -15.54 14.57
C ASP A 336 -9.72 -14.62 15.58
N LYS A 337 -10.27 -13.49 15.10
CA LYS A 337 -10.88 -12.48 15.97
C LYS A 337 -12.35 -12.76 16.27
N TYR A 338 -13.08 -13.32 15.30
CA TYR A 338 -14.53 -13.44 15.30
C TYR A 338 -14.97 -14.87 14.97
N ASN A 339 -14.33 -15.88 15.55
CA ASN A 339 -14.41 -17.29 15.21
C ASN A 339 -15.83 -17.91 15.15
N ASN A 340 -16.81 -17.26 15.78
CA ASN A 340 -18.19 -17.74 15.84
C ASN A 340 -19.17 -16.97 14.95
N LEU A 341 -18.70 -15.96 14.20
CA LEU A 341 -19.54 -15.13 13.36
C LEU A 341 -19.40 -15.54 11.89
N LYS A 342 -20.50 -15.42 11.15
CA LYS A 342 -20.49 -15.64 9.70
C LYS A 342 -19.86 -14.46 8.98
N ALA A 343 -19.07 -14.76 7.97
CA ALA A 343 -18.36 -13.78 7.16
C ALA A 343 -18.79 -13.84 5.69
N GLY A 344 -19.34 -12.74 5.20
CA GLY A 344 -19.60 -12.52 3.77
C GLY A 344 -18.48 -11.69 3.14
N VAL A 345 -18.30 -11.83 1.83
CA VAL A 345 -17.35 -11.04 1.07
C VAL A 345 -17.99 -10.37 -0.13
N ILE A 346 -17.70 -9.08 -0.32
CA ILE A 346 -17.89 -8.34 -1.58
C ILE A 346 -16.52 -8.10 -2.16
N PHE A 347 -16.21 -8.75 -3.28
CA PHE A 347 -14.89 -8.70 -3.89
C PHE A 347 -14.92 -8.11 -5.29
N GLN A 348 -14.05 -7.13 -5.54
CA GLN A 348 -13.79 -6.62 -6.88
C GLN A 348 -12.47 -7.17 -7.40
N PRO A 349 -12.49 -8.11 -8.37
CA PRO A 349 -11.26 -8.56 -9.02
C PRO A 349 -10.56 -7.38 -9.72
N HIS A 350 -9.24 -7.39 -9.73
CA HIS A 350 -8.42 -6.32 -10.29
C HIS A 350 -7.46 -6.87 -11.34
N LEU A 351 -7.54 -6.37 -12.58
CA LEU A 351 -6.88 -6.81 -13.80
C LEU A 351 -7.43 -8.12 -14.36
N PHE A 352 -7.63 -8.16 -15.66
CA PHE A 352 -8.08 -9.36 -16.37
C PHE A 352 -6.98 -10.44 -16.38
N SER A 353 -5.72 -10.04 -16.60
CA SER A 353 -4.57 -10.95 -16.58
C SER A 353 -4.45 -11.68 -15.24
N ARG A 354 -4.45 -10.95 -14.12
CA ARG A 354 -4.37 -11.54 -12.78
C ARG A 354 -5.56 -12.46 -12.48
N THR A 355 -6.76 -12.04 -12.86
CA THR A 355 -7.97 -12.86 -12.66
C THR A 355 -7.87 -14.15 -13.43
N LYS A 356 -7.35 -14.13 -14.67
CA LYS A 356 -7.11 -15.31 -15.48
C LYS A 356 -6.07 -16.24 -14.87
N ASP A 357 -4.90 -15.69 -14.51
CA ASP A 357 -3.75 -16.48 -14.06
C ASP A 357 -3.97 -17.13 -12.69
N LEU A 358 -4.78 -16.51 -11.83
CA LEU A 358 -5.07 -16.97 -10.47
C LEU A 358 -6.53 -17.42 -10.27
N LEU A 359 -7.24 -17.75 -11.33
CA LEU A 359 -8.68 -18.02 -11.33
C LEU A 359 -9.07 -19.10 -10.30
N ASP A 360 -8.35 -20.21 -10.28
CA ASP A 360 -8.63 -21.34 -9.37
C ASP A 360 -8.25 -20.99 -7.92
N ASP A 361 -7.19 -20.23 -7.70
CA ASP A 361 -6.79 -19.77 -6.37
C ASP A 361 -7.79 -18.77 -5.79
N PHE A 362 -8.31 -17.85 -6.60
CA PHE A 362 -9.41 -16.96 -6.21
C PHE A 362 -10.66 -17.77 -5.85
N ALA A 363 -11.08 -18.71 -6.71
CA ALA A 363 -12.25 -19.52 -6.44
C ALA A 363 -12.10 -20.30 -5.13
N LYS A 364 -10.93 -20.90 -4.89
CA LYS A 364 -10.62 -21.67 -3.67
C LYS A 364 -10.67 -20.80 -2.41
N VAL A 365 -10.13 -19.59 -2.42
CA VAL A 365 -10.13 -18.75 -1.23
C VAL A 365 -11.51 -18.15 -0.97
N LEU A 366 -12.21 -17.68 -2.01
CA LEU A 366 -13.54 -17.10 -1.90
C LEU A 366 -14.58 -18.13 -1.45
N SER A 367 -14.43 -19.40 -1.83
CA SER A 367 -15.30 -20.51 -1.37
C SER A 367 -15.25 -20.76 0.16
N LYS A 368 -14.34 -20.11 0.89
CA LYS A 368 -14.25 -20.25 2.36
C LYS A 368 -15.13 -19.24 3.12
N PHE A 369 -15.76 -18.30 2.42
CA PHE A 369 -16.71 -17.35 2.99
C PHE A 369 -18.12 -17.94 2.98
N ASP A 370 -18.98 -17.49 3.89
CA ASP A 370 -20.37 -17.96 4.01
C ASP A 370 -21.27 -17.37 2.90
N GLU A 371 -20.97 -16.18 2.42
CA GLU A 371 -21.65 -15.53 1.28
C GLU A 371 -20.61 -14.81 0.41
N VAL A 372 -20.75 -14.91 -0.93
CA VAL A 372 -19.80 -14.35 -1.88
C VAL A 372 -20.48 -13.50 -2.93
N TYR A 373 -20.07 -12.25 -3.02
CA TYR A 373 -20.56 -11.29 -4.00
C TYR A 373 -19.38 -10.71 -4.79
N LEU A 374 -19.43 -10.85 -6.11
CA LEU A 374 -18.40 -10.34 -7.00
C LEU A 374 -18.88 -9.07 -7.68
N LEU A 375 -18.00 -8.12 -7.88
CA LEU A 375 -18.17 -7.00 -8.77
C LEU A 375 -17.51 -7.28 -10.12
N ASP A 376 -17.85 -6.51 -11.15
CA ASP A 376 -17.14 -6.56 -12.42
C ASP A 376 -15.63 -6.34 -12.21
N ILE A 377 -14.80 -7.01 -13.03
CA ILE A 377 -13.35 -6.87 -12.98
C ILE A 377 -13.00 -5.40 -13.22
N TYR A 378 -12.20 -4.82 -12.30
CA TYR A 378 -11.65 -3.50 -12.51
C TYR A 378 -10.45 -3.57 -13.46
N PRO A 379 -10.57 -2.99 -14.69
CA PRO A 379 -9.57 -3.20 -15.73
C PRO A 379 -8.25 -2.45 -15.50
N ALA A 380 -8.28 -1.37 -14.70
CA ALA A 380 -7.17 -0.42 -14.55
C ALA A 380 -6.65 0.08 -15.92
N ARG A 381 -5.67 -0.61 -16.49
CA ARG A 381 -5.04 -0.26 -17.78
C ARG A 381 -5.19 -1.35 -18.86
N GLU A 382 -5.85 -2.45 -18.51
CA GLU A 382 -6.00 -3.60 -19.43
C GLU A 382 -7.28 -3.51 -20.24
N GLU A 383 -7.24 -4.07 -21.44
CA GLU A 383 -8.42 -4.38 -22.23
C GLU A 383 -9.03 -5.72 -21.77
N PRO A 384 -10.35 -5.91 -21.92
CA PRO A 384 -11.00 -7.17 -21.58
C PRO A 384 -10.37 -8.35 -22.30
N ILE A 385 -10.18 -9.47 -21.58
CA ILE A 385 -9.68 -10.73 -22.14
C ILE A 385 -10.88 -11.66 -22.36
N GLU A 386 -11.01 -12.22 -23.57
CA GLU A 386 -12.07 -13.18 -23.91
C GLU A 386 -12.07 -14.37 -22.94
N GLY A 387 -13.25 -14.74 -22.43
CA GLY A 387 -13.41 -15.83 -21.49
C GLY A 387 -13.01 -15.51 -20.05
N VAL A 388 -12.69 -14.25 -19.73
CA VAL A 388 -12.32 -13.81 -18.37
C VAL A 388 -13.32 -12.78 -17.88
N SER A 389 -14.16 -13.18 -16.91
CA SER A 389 -15.15 -12.31 -16.28
C SER A 389 -15.41 -12.73 -14.81
N SER A 390 -16.11 -11.89 -14.08
CA SER A 390 -16.55 -12.22 -12.73
C SER A 390 -17.57 -13.37 -12.72
N ASP A 391 -18.35 -13.54 -13.77
CA ASP A 391 -19.27 -14.69 -13.90
C ASP A 391 -18.49 -16.01 -14.02
N VAL A 392 -17.44 -16.05 -14.83
CA VAL A 392 -16.56 -17.23 -14.97
C VAL A 392 -15.89 -17.58 -13.63
N LEU A 393 -15.46 -16.58 -12.86
CA LEU A 393 -14.93 -16.80 -11.52
C LEU A 393 -16.04 -17.31 -10.58
N LEU A 394 -17.24 -16.72 -10.64
CA LEU A 394 -18.38 -17.10 -9.79
C LEU A 394 -18.80 -18.56 -10.01
N GLU A 395 -18.79 -19.05 -11.24
CA GLU A 395 -19.11 -20.45 -11.54
C GLU A 395 -18.21 -21.44 -10.78
N LYS A 396 -16.92 -21.12 -10.61
CA LYS A 396 -15.94 -21.95 -9.90
C LYS A 396 -16.03 -21.87 -8.38
N ILE A 397 -16.66 -20.84 -7.82
CA ILE A 397 -16.80 -20.67 -6.37
C ILE A 397 -17.85 -21.65 -5.83
N ILE A 398 -17.50 -22.34 -4.77
CA ILE A 398 -18.42 -23.26 -4.04
C ILE A 398 -18.98 -22.48 -2.86
N CYS A 399 -20.20 -21.97 -3.01
CA CYS A 399 -20.91 -21.21 -1.99
C CYS A 399 -22.41 -21.20 -2.36
N ASP A 400 -23.30 -21.42 -1.39
CA ASP A 400 -24.75 -21.45 -1.64
C ASP A 400 -25.33 -20.08 -1.95
N LYS A 401 -24.84 -19.05 -1.30
CA LYS A 401 -25.25 -17.66 -1.50
C LYS A 401 -24.16 -16.88 -2.24
N LYS A 402 -24.27 -16.81 -3.55
CA LYS A 402 -23.32 -16.09 -4.40
C LYS A 402 -24.00 -15.39 -5.58
N SER A 403 -23.51 -14.22 -5.97
CA SER A 403 -23.93 -13.52 -7.19
C SER A 403 -22.91 -12.49 -7.67
N VAL A 404 -23.02 -12.07 -8.92
CA VAL A 404 -22.38 -10.85 -9.41
C VAL A 404 -23.27 -9.66 -9.08
N LEU A 405 -22.68 -8.54 -8.66
CA LEU A 405 -23.32 -7.29 -8.30
C LEU A 405 -22.82 -6.15 -9.18
N LYS A 406 -23.66 -5.15 -9.38
CA LYS A 406 -23.24 -3.85 -9.87
C LYS A 406 -22.71 -3.01 -8.70
N ILE A 407 -21.74 -2.12 -8.98
CA ILE A 407 -21.10 -1.32 -7.93
C ILE A 407 -22.07 -0.41 -7.18
N GLU A 408 -23.12 0.06 -7.86
CA GLU A 408 -24.15 0.92 -7.27
C GLU A 408 -24.99 0.20 -6.20
N SER A 409 -25.07 -1.14 -6.27
CA SER A 409 -25.85 -1.96 -5.33
C SER A 409 -25.06 -2.42 -4.11
N VAL A 410 -23.78 -2.06 -4.00
CA VAL A 410 -22.92 -2.51 -2.88
C VAL A 410 -23.49 -2.12 -1.51
N ASN A 411 -23.96 -0.88 -1.35
CA ASN A 411 -24.47 -0.38 -0.08
C ASN A 411 -25.73 -1.13 0.36
N GLU A 412 -26.69 -1.33 -0.55
CA GLU A 412 -27.92 -2.11 -0.27
C GLU A 412 -27.56 -3.56 0.06
N LYS A 413 -26.57 -4.12 -0.63
CA LYS A 413 -26.12 -5.48 -0.38
C LYS A 413 -25.52 -5.61 1.02
N ILE A 414 -24.67 -4.68 1.46
CA ILE A 414 -24.08 -4.67 2.81
C ILE A 414 -25.21 -4.69 3.86
N GLU A 415 -26.28 -3.93 3.67
CA GLU A 415 -27.40 -3.91 4.60
C GLU A 415 -28.18 -5.23 4.62
N SER A 416 -28.31 -5.93 3.48
CA SER A 416 -29.15 -7.12 3.28
C SER A 416 -28.42 -8.46 3.47
N ILE A 417 -27.09 -8.51 3.52
CA ILE A 417 -26.31 -9.74 3.79
C ILE A 417 -26.66 -10.28 5.19
N ASP A 418 -26.85 -11.59 5.33
CA ASP A 418 -27.18 -12.21 6.62
C ASP A 418 -25.96 -12.38 7.54
N CYS A 419 -24.74 -12.22 7.03
CA CYS A 419 -23.52 -12.33 7.81
C CYS A 419 -23.32 -11.15 8.76
N GLU A 420 -22.78 -11.39 9.94
CA GLU A 420 -22.40 -10.37 10.92
C GLU A 420 -21.15 -9.61 10.53
N ILE A 421 -20.28 -10.24 9.72
CA ILE A 421 -19.05 -9.65 9.21
C ILE A 421 -19.10 -9.57 7.70
N ILE A 422 -18.71 -8.43 7.16
CA ILE A 422 -18.68 -8.19 5.72
C ILE A 422 -17.31 -7.65 5.34
N ALA A 423 -16.55 -8.44 4.58
CA ALA A 423 -15.29 -8.00 4.00
C ALA A 423 -15.57 -7.36 2.63
N VAL A 424 -15.18 -6.11 2.45
CA VAL A 424 -15.24 -5.40 1.17
C VAL A 424 -13.79 -5.29 0.66
N LEU A 425 -13.50 -6.06 -0.39
CA LEU A 425 -12.12 -6.32 -0.83
C LEU A 425 -11.89 -5.88 -2.28
N GLY A 426 -10.72 -5.32 -2.55
CA GLY A 426 -10.27 -5.02 -3.92
C GLY A 426 -9.46 -3.74 -4.05
N ALA A 427 -8.57 -3.69 -5.02
CA ALA A 427 -7.72 -2.56 -5.34
C ALA A 427 -8.39 -1.50 -6.25
N GLY A 428 -9.58 -1.80 -6.76
CA GLY A 428 -10.33 -0.93 -7.66
C GLY A 428 -11.17 0.12 -6.94
N ASN A 429 -12.28 0.50 -7.57
CA ASN A 429 -13.17 1.56 -7.09
C ASN A 429 -14.25 1.11 -6.09
N VAL A 430 -14.23 -0.15 -5.65
CA VAL A 430 -15.19 -0.68 -4.67
C VAL A 430 -15.21 0.13 -3.37
N ALA A 431 -14.08 0.68 -2.95
CA ALA A 431 -14.01 1.53 -1.76
C ALA A 431 -14.86 2.80 -1.87
N ASN A 432 -14.96 3.38 -3.06
CA ASN A 432 -15.75 4.59 -3.27
C ASN A 432 -17.24 4.35 -2.95
N SER A 433 -17.74 3.12 -3.19
CA SER A 433 -19.12 2.76 -2.91
C SER A 433 -19.44 2.75 -1.41
N ILE A 434 -18.45 2.47 -0.54
CA ILE A 434 -18.67 2.41 0.91
C ILE A 434 -18.24 3.67 1.66
N GLN A 435 -17.67 4.68 0.98
CA GLN A 435 -17.24 5.92 1.64
C GLN A 435 -18.39 6.67 2.33
N SER A 436 -19.56 6.70 1.69
CA SER A 436 -20.76 7.32 2.28
C SER A 436 -21.21 6.62 3.58
N LEU A 437 -21.10 5.29 3.63
CA LEU A 437 -21.39 4.50 4.82
C LEU A 437 -20.37 4.76 5.92
N LYS A 438 -19.08 4.81 5.59
CA LYS A 438 -18.01 5.14 6.54
C LYS A 438 -18.21 6.54 7.14
N LYS A 439 -18.48 7.53 6.30
CA LYS A 439 -18.70 8.92 6.76
C LYS A 439 -19.86 9.00 7.73
N LYS A 440 -20.99 8.37 7.40
CA LYS A 440 -22.18 8.29 8.27
C LYS A 440 -21.87 7.63 9.62
N TYR A 441 -21.01 6.60 9.63
CA TYR A 441 -20.59 5.93 10.85
C TYR A 441 -19.73 6.85 11.74
N TYR A 442 -18.73 7.52 11.18
CA TYR A 442 -17.86 8.43 11.93
C TYR A 442 -18.64 9.64 12.48
N GLU A 443 -19.61 10.18 11.73
CA GLU A 443 -20.47 11.27 12.18
C GLU A 443 -21.41 10.85 13.33
N SER A 444 -21.82 9.57 13.40
CA SER A 444 -22.68 9.06 14.48
C SER A 444 -21.90 8.62 15.73
N SER A 445 -20.58 8.63 15.68
CA SER A 445 -19.69 8.18 16.77
C SER A 445 -19.07 9.34 17.54
N ILE A 446 -19.40 10.60 17.15
CA ILE A 446 -19.10 11.85 17.83
C ILE A 446 -20.32 12.28 18.63
#